data_31090ac46c933b4a45ed43612e0b94e1
#
_entry.id   31090ac46c933b4a45ed43612e0b94e1
#
_cell.length_a   1.000
_cell.length_b   1.000
_cell.length_c   1.000
_cell.angle_alpha   90.00
_cell.angle_beta   90.00
_cell.angle_gamma   90.00
#
_symmetry.space_group_name_H-M   'P 1'
#
loop_
_entity.id
_entity.type
_entity.pdbx_description
1 polymer ?
#
loop_
_entity_poly.entity_id
_entity_poly.type
_entity_poly.pdbx_seq_one_letter_code
_entity_poly.pdbx_strand_id
1 'polypeptide(L)'
;IVSGLSRKITAFAGKKGTTLRGLIQTDAAINPGNSGGPLVNMAGEVIGINTAMVFGAENIGFAIPINYAKKILEEVRLYGKIKRPFLGIRYIILNEEISRFQKLPVNYGALIVRERFGEPAIVEGSPAEKAGLREYDIILEVDGEKITEERTLADILSEKKADQEIELLVLRGKEEIKLKVKLKEKD
;
A
#
# COMPACT_ATOMS: atom_id res chain seq x y z
N ILE A 1 26.76 -2.45 1.34
CA ILE A 1 26.24 -2.42 -0.03
C ILE A 1 24.73 -2.53 -0.05
N VAL A 2 24.09 -2.22 -1.19
CA VAL A 2 22.69 -2.59 -1.43
C VAL A 2 22.65 -4.10 -1.65
N SER A 3 22.01 -4.84 -0.73
CA SER A 3 21.90 -6.30 -0.76
C SER A 3 20.53 -6.79 -1.28
N GLY A 4 19.57 -5.90 -1.49
CA GLY A 4 18.27 -6.23 -2.08
C GLY A 4 17.43 -5.00 -2.38
N LEU A 5 16.50 -5.16 -3.33
CA LEU A 5 15.51 -4.15 -3.70
C LEU A 5 14.11 -4.70 -3.53
N SER A 6 13.13 -3.79 -3.44
CA SER A 6 11.70 -4.11 -3.36
C SER A 6 11.35 -5.07 -2.20
N ARG A 7 12.06 -4.96 -1.09
CA ARG A 7 11.82 -5.81 0.09
C ARG A 7 10.53 -5.42 0.80
N LYS A 8 9.86 -6.43 1.34
CA LYS A 8 8.68 -6.31 2.19
C LYS A 8 9.03 -6.75 3.60
N ILE A 9 8.73 -5.93 4.58
CA ILE A 9 8.91 -6.28 6.00
C ILE A 9 7.65 -5.88 6.78
N THR A 10 7.42 -6.56 7.91
CA THR A 10 6.45 -6.11 8.90
C THR A 10 7.21 -5.56 10.10
N ALA A 11 7.14 -4.24 10.27
CA ALA A 11 7.72 -3.55 11.40
C ALA A 11 6.69 -3.47 12.54
N PHE A 12 7.11 -3.78 13.76
CA PHE A 12 6.25 -3.72 14.94
C PHE A 12 6.60 -2.49 15.77
N ALA A 13 5.61 -1.62 15.95
CA ALA A 13 5.65 -0.53 16.93
C ALA A 13 4.62 -0.85 18.03
N GLY A 14 5.06 -1.50 19.10
CA GLY A 14 4.19 -2.05 20.13
C GLY A 14 3.35 -3.22 19.61
N LYS A 15 2.02 -3.18 19.82
CA LYS A 15 1.10 -4.26 19.41
C LYS A 15 0.61 -4.16 17.95
N LYS A 16 0.95 -3.09 17.22
CA LYS A 16 0.54 -2.91 15.83
C LYS A 16 1.72 -3.18 14.90
N GLY A 17 1.55 -4.15 13.99
CA GLY A 17 2.45 -4.36 12.87
C GLY A 17 2.10 -3.43 11.72
N THR A 18 3.10 -2.76 11.15
CA THR A 18 2.97 -1.99 9.91
C THR A 18 3.80 -2.67 8.83
N THR A 19 3.17 -3.03 7.73
CA THR A 19 3.89 -3.61 6.59
C THR A 19 4.48 -2.48 5.76
N LEU A 20 5.80 -2.48 5.64
CA LEU A 20 6.57 -1.62 4.76
C LEU A 20 6.96 -2.41 3.52
N ARG A 21 6.86 -1.78 2.34
CA ARG A 21 7.11 -2.41 1.03
C ARG A 21 8.05 -1.56 0.20
N GLY A 22 8.61 -2.17 -0.85
CA GLY A 22 9.48 -1.46 -1.79
C GLY A 22 10.79 -0.97 -1.18
N LEU A 23 11.24 -1.57 -0.07
CA LEU A 23 12.42 -1.12 0.65
C LEU A 23 13.73 -1.55 -0.03
N ILE A 24 14.75 -0.72 0.16
CA ILE A 24 16.15 -1.07 -0.10
C ILE A 24 16.65 -1.85 1.11
N GLN A 25 17.24 -3.02 0.87
CA GLN A 25 17.99 -3.78 1.88
C GLN A 25 19.47 -3.46 1.76
N THR A 26 20.14 -3.27 2.88
CA THR A 26 21.57 -2.97 2.95
C THR A 26 22.23 -3.69 4.13
N ASP A 27 23.53 -3.97 4.00
CA ASP A 27 24.38 -4.45 5.08
C ASP A 27 25.01 -3.30 5.88
N ALA A 28 24.77 -2.05 5.49
CA ALA A 28 25.17 -0.90 6.29
C ALA A 28 24.53 -0.98 7.68
N ALA A 29 25.28 -0.67 8.70
CA ALA A 29 24.84 -0.79 10.10
C ALA A 29 23.69 0.20 10.39
N ILE A 30 22.47 -0.30 10.40
CA ILE A 30 21.28 0.44 10.84
C ILE A 30 21.01 0.10 12.29
N ASN A 31 21.16 1.09 13.15
CA ASN A 31 21.00 0.96 14.60
C ASN A 31 20.06 2.04 15.16
N PRO A 32 19.54 1.88 16.39
CA PRO A 32 18.80 2.96 17.04
C PRO A 32 19.61 4.27 17.06
N GLY A 33 19.00 5.34 16.57
CA GLY A 33 19.60 6.67 16.44
C GLY A 33 19.87 7.09 15.00
N ASN A 34 20.05 6.17 14.04
CA ASN A 34 20.23 6.55 12.64
C ASN A 34 18.97 6.36 11.78
N SER A 35 17.87 5.84 12.33
CA SER A 35 16.56 5.82 11.68
C SER A 35 16.08 7.24 11.39
N GLY A 36 15.58 7.49 10.17
CA GLY A 36 15.24 8.82 9.64
C GLY A 36 16.44 9.54 9.00
N GLY A 37 17.67 9.08 9.24
CA GLY A 37 18.86 9.59 8.56
C GLY A 37 19.00 9.07 7.14
N PRO A 38 19.86 9.70 6.32
CA PRO A 38 20.06 9.33 4.92
C PRO A 38 20.89 8.05 4.79
N LEU A 39 20.51 7.20 3.82
CA LEU A 39 21.39 6.21 3.22
C LEU A 39 22.05 6.85 2.00
N VAL A 40 23.37 6.91 2.01
CA VAL A 40 24.14 7.58 0.94
C VAL A 40 24.98 6.59 0.14
N ASN A 41 25.19 6.87 -1.12
CA ASN A 41 26.14 6.13 -1.96
C ASN A 41 27.57 6.71 -1.85
N MET A 42 28.52 6.11 -2.55
CA MET A 42 29.93 6.55 -2.53
C MET A 42 30.17 7.92 -3.19
N ALA A 43 29.22 8.43 -3.97
CA ALA A 43 29.27 9.79 -4.53
C ALA A 43 28.67 10.84 -3.56
N GLY A 44 28.21 10.44 -2.37
CA GLY A 44 27.57 11.32 -1.39
C GLY A 44 26.11 11.62 -1.70
N GLU A 45 25.50 10.92 -2.66
CA GLU A 45 24.10 11.11 -3.01
C GLU A 45 23.20 10.30 -2.09
N VAL A 46 22.09 10.90 -1.66
CA VAL A 46 21.08 10.20 -0.84
C VAL A 46 20.26 9.27 -1.74
N ILE A 47 20.32 7.97 -1.46
CA ILE A 47 19.58 6.91 -2.18
C ILE A 47 18.37 6.40 -1.38
N GLY A 48 18.34 6.63 -0.08
CA GLY A 48 17.23 6.19 0.79
C GLY A 48 17.21 6.89 2.13
N ILE A 49 16.16 6.59 2.90
CA ILE A 49 15.97 7.03 4.29
C ILE A 49 15.93 5.79 5.18
N ASN A 50 16.87 5.68 6.11
CA ASN A 50 16.95 4.55 7.04
C ASN A 50 15.66 4.42 7.85
N THR A 51 15.10 3.23 7.94
CA THR A 51 13.79 3.08 8.59
C THR A 51 13.70 1.92 9.58
N ALA A 52 14.28 0.78 9.28
CA ALA A 52 14.12 -0.42 10.10
C ALA A 52 15.33 -1.34 10.01
N MET A 53 15.47 -2.19 11.02
CA MET A 53 16.38 -3.32 11.03
C MET A 53 15.63 -4.58 11.47
N VAL A 54 16.22 -5.75 11.24
CA VAL A 54 15.70 -7.02 11.76
C VAL A 54 16.29 -7.25 13.14
N PHE A 55 15.43 -7.30 14.15
CA PHE A 55 15.87 -7.66 15.51
C PHE A 55 16.48 -9.07 15.54
N GLY A 56 17.70 -9.19 16.09
CA GLY A 56 18.40 -10.47 16.21
C GLY A 56 19.10 -10.94 14.93
N ALA A 57 19.13 -10.14 13.87
CA ALA A 57 19.97 -10.37 12.70
C ALA A 57 21.00 -9.26 12.55
N GLU A 58 22.23 -9.64 12.23
CA GLU A 58 23.31 -8.69 11.94
C GLU A 58 23.32 -8.36 10.46
N ASN A 59 23.71 -7.12 10.13
CA ASN A 59 23.92 -6.66 8.75
C ASN A 59 22.69 -6.74 7.86
N ILE A 60 21.49 -6.58 8.43
CA ILE A 60 20.22 -6.48 7.67
C ILE A 60 19.51 -5.20 8.08
N GLY A 61 19.73 -4.15 7.32
CA GLY A 61 19.06 -2.87 7.43
C GLY A 61 18.13 -2.60 6.25
N PHE A 62 17.15 -1.72 6.48
CA PHE A 62 16.18 -1.31 5.46
C PHE A 62 16.06 0.20 5.38
N ALA A 63 15.95 0.69 4.15
CA ALA A 63 15.74 2.09 3.86
C ALA A 63 14.58 2.28 2.87
N ILE A 64 13.81 3.36 3.05
CA ILE A 64 12.81 3.81 2.09
C ILE A 64 13.55 4.46 0.92
N PRO A 65 13.30 4.06 -0.34
CA PRO A 65 13.93 4.69 -1.50
C PRO A 65 13.66 6.20 -1.54
N ILE A 66 14.68 6.98 -1.85
CA ILE A 66 14.59 8.46 -1.86
C ILE A 66 13.56 8.99 -2.86
N ASN A 67 13.25 8.23 -3.91
CA ASN A 67 12.25 8.63 -4.90
C ASN A 67 10.84 8.78 -4.31
N TYR A 68 10.49 8.02 -3.25
CA TYR A 68 9.24 8.24 -2.53
C TYR A 68 9.23 9.59 -1.81
N ALA A 69 10.34 9.94 -1.16
CA ALA A 69 10.47 11.23 -0.47
C ALA A 69 10.46 12.42 -1.45
N LYS A 70 11.11 12.27 -2.62
CA LYS A 70 11.08 13.31 -3.67
C LYS A 70 9.66 13.62 -4.12
N LYS A 71 8.83 12.59 -4.39
CA LYS A 71 7.42 12.76 -4.76
C LYS A 71 6.64 13.51 -3.68
N ILE A 72 6.79 13.10 -2.42
CA ILE A 72 6.13 13.74 -1.28
C ILE A 72 6.58 15.20 -1.14
N LEU A 73 7.88 15.47 -1.28
CA LEU A 73 8.44 16.82 -1.17
C LEU A 73 7.89 17.75 -2.25
N GLU A 74 7.75 17.26 -3.48
CA GLU A 74 7.12 18.03 -4.57
C GLU A 74 5.65 18.34 -4.27
N GLU A 75 4.89 17.40 -3.75
CA GLU A 75 3.50 17.62 -3.36
C GLU A 75 3.39 18.69 -2.25
N VAL A 76 4.20 18.57 -1.21
CA VAL A 76 4.23 19.56 -0.11
C VAL A 76 4.65 20.94 -0.62
N ARG A 77 5.63 21.04 -1.53
CA ARG A 77 6.08 22.29 -2.12
C ARG A 77 4.98 22.94 -2.97
N LEU A 78 4.20 22.16 -3.72
CA LEU A 78 3.17 22.67 -4.62
C LEU A 78 1.86 22.97 -3.90
N TYR A 79 1.50 22.17 -2.91
CA TYR A 79 0.17 22.18 -2.30
C TYR A 79 0.17 22.46 -0.80
N GLY A 80 1.34 22.58 -0.17
CA GLY A 80 1.47 22.76 1.29
C GLY A 80 1.14 21.51 2.10
N LYS A 81 0.74 20.41 1.45
CA LYS A 81 0.31 19.15 2.08
C LYS A 81 0.52 17.95 1.15
N ILE A 82 0.50 16.75 1.74
CA ILE A 82 0.53 15.49 1.00
C ILE A 82 -0.90 15.15 0.58
N LYS A 83 -1.14 15.00 -0.72
CA LYS A 83 -2.44 14.61 -1.28
C LYS A 83 -2.51 13.10 -1.43
N ARG A 84 -3.18 12.44 -0.50
CA ARG A 84 -3.36 10.98 -0.58
C ARG A 84 -4.68 10.65 -1.29
N PRO A 85 -4.63 9.87 -2.38
CA PRO A 85 -5.85 9.39 -3.00
C PRO A 85 -6.62 8.48 -2.04
N PHE A 86 -7.93 8.72 -1.93
CA PHE A 86 -8.82 8.01 -1.03
C PHE A 86 -9.95 7.36 -1.80
N LEU A 87 -10.13 6.05 -1.61
CA LEU A 87 -11.23 5.26 -2.17
C LEU A 87 -12.36 5.07 -1.15
N GLY A 88 -12.02 4.83 0.11
CA GLY A 88 -12.98 4.71 1.20
C GLY A 88 -13.51 3.30 1.43
N ILE A 89 -12.64 2.31 1.42
CA ILE A 89 -12.97 0.90 1.71
C ILE A 89 -12.04 0.31 2.78
N ARG A 90 -12.54 -0.73 3.46
CA ARG A 90 -11.74 -1.69 4.23
C ARG A 90 -11.71 -3.00 3.47
N TYR A 91 -10.56 -3.64 3.43
CA TYR A 91 -10.38 -4.84 2.63
C TYR A 91 -9.24 -5.72 3.15
N ILE A 92 -9.25 -6.96 2.74
CA ILE A 92 -8.13 -7.87 2.86
C ILE A 92 -7.61 -8.23 1.46
N ILE A 93 -6.30 -8.42 1.33
CA ILE A 93 -5.72 -8.95 0.09
C ILE A 93 -5.90 -10.46 0.10
N LEU A 94 -6.45 -10.98 -0.99
CA LEU A 94 -6.65 -12.41 -1.17
C LEU A 94 -5.34 -13.11 -1.54
N ASN A 95 -5.22 -14.34 -1.04
CA ASN A 95 -4.20 -15.32 -1.40
C ASN A 95 -4.82 -16.72 -1.48
N GLU A 96 -4.04 -17.72 -1.83
CA GLU A 96 -4.53 -19.09 -1.94
C GLU A 96 -5.17 -19.62 -0.66
N GLU A 97 -4.57 -19.35 0.50
CA GLU A 97 -5.02 -19.85 1.79
C GLU A 97 -6.39 -19.27 2.16
N ILE A 98 -6.51 -17.94 2.11
CA ILE A 98 -7.76 -17.22 2.40
C ILE A 98 -8.86 -17.64 1.43
N SER A 99 -8.55 -17.72 0.14
CA SER A 99 -9.53 -18.04 -0.89
C SER A 99 -10.04 -19.47 -0.77
N ARG A 100 -9.17 -20.41 -0.46
CA ARG A 100 -9.54 -21.81 -0.19
C ARG A 100 -10.41 -21.93 1.07
N PHE A 101 -10.02 -21.24 2.15
CA PHE A 101 -10.77 -21.25 3.41
C PHE A 101 -12.17 -20.66 3.25
N GLN A 102 -12.30 -19.55 2.53
CA GLN A 102 -13.58 -18.86 2.29
C GLN A 102 -14.33 -19.37 1.06
N LYS A 103 -13.79 -20.39 0.35
CA LYS A 103 -14.36 -20.95 -0.89
C LYS A 103 -14.65 -19.90 -1.95
N LEU A 104 -13.73 -18.93 -2.12
CA LEU A 104 -13.85 -17.87 -3.11
C LEU A 104 -13.46 -18.37 -4.50
N PRO A 105 -14.06 -17.81 -5.58
CA PRO A 105 -13.79 -18.23 -6.95
C PRO A 105 -12.43 -17.78 -7.50
N VAL A 106 -11.76 -16.87 -6.80
CA VAL A 106 -10.45 -16.29 -7.18
C VAL A 106 -9.51 -16.26 -5.98
N ASN A 107 -8.20 -16.34 -6.23
CA ASN A 107 -7.15 -16.33 -5.20
C ASN A 107 -6.32 -15.04 -5.19
N TYR A 108 -6.81 -13.98 -5.78
CA TYR A 108 -6.19 -12.66 -5.86
C TYR A 108 -7.23 -11.58 -5.79
N GLY A 109 -6.79 -10.36 -5.58
CA GLY A 109 -7.67 -9.19 -5.47
C GLY A 109 -7.80 -8.67 -4.04
N ALA A 110 -8.60 -7.63 -3.90
CA ALA A 110 -8.94 -7.00 -2.63
C ALA A 110 -10.40 -7.26 -2.28
N LEU A 111 -10.65 -8.15 -1.32
CA LEU A 111 -12.00 -8.46 -0.83
C LEU A 111 -12.45 -7.38 0.15
N ILE A 112 -13.55 -6.71 -0.15
CA ILE A 112 -14.14 -5.67 0.69
C ILE A 112 -14.85 -6.31 1.88
N VAL A 113 -14.29 -6.13 3.07
CA VAL A 113 -14.82 -6.68 4.33
C VAL A 113 -14.62 -5.69 5.47
N ARG A 114 -15.40 -5.86 6.54
CA ARG A 114 -15.23 -5.10 7.79
C ARG A 114 -13.97 -5.56 8.50
N GLU A 115 -13.21 -4.61 8.99
CA GLU A 115 -12.00 -4.91 9.76
C GLU A 115 -12.34 -5.15 11.24
N ARG A 116 -13.39 -4.50 11.74
CA ARG A 116 -13.86 -4.59 13.14
C ARG A 116 -15.37 -4.58 13.22
N PHE A 117 -15.89 -5.17 14.28
CA PHE A 117 -17.32 -5.13 14.59
C PHE A 117 -17.74 -3.66 14.81
N GLY A 118 -18.79 -3.22 14.11
CA GLY A 118 -19.33 -1.86 14.22
C GLY A 118 -18.78 -0.85 13.21
N GLU A 119 -17.68 -1.17 12.49
CA GLU A 119 -17.17 -0.30 11.43
C GLU A 119 -17.64 -0.78 10.05
N PRO A 120 -18.20 0.10 9.19
CA PRO A 120 -18.65 -0.32 7.87
C PRO A 120 -17.45 -0.67 6.96
N ALA A 121 -17.62 -1.65 6.07
CA ALA A 121 -16.61 -2.02 5.08
C ALA A 121 -16.37 -0.90 4.05
N ILE A 122 -17.40 -0.07 3.82
CA ILE A 122 -17.35 1.10 2.93
C ILE A 122 -17.65 2.33 3.77
N VAL A 123 -16.81 3.33 3.64
CA VAL A 123 -16.95 4.59 4.37
C VAL A 123 -18.09 5.41 3.75
N GLU A 124 -19.00 5.91 4.57
CA GLU A 124 -20.11 6.75 4.16
C GLU A 124 -19.64 8.02 3.43
N GLY A 125 -20.29 8.41 2.36
CA GLY A 125 -19.94 9.56 1.52
C GLY A 125 -18.67 9.40 0.68
N SER A 126 -18.02 8.21 0.76
CA SER A 126 -16.78 7.91 0.04
C SER A 126 -16.96 7.77 -1.48
N PRO A 127 -15.85 7.85 -2.26
CA PRO A 127 -15.85 7.48 -3.67
C PRO A 127 -16.36 6.06 -3.93
N ALA A 128 -15.99 5.12 -3.08
CA ALA A 128 -16.41 3.72 -3.19
C ALA A 128 -17.93 3.55 -3.08
N GLU A 129 -18.56 4.22 -2.11
CA GLU A 129 -20.00 4.20 -1.95
C GLU A 129 -20.70 4.81 -3.17
N LYS A 130 -20.23 5.97 -3.63
CA LYS A 130 -20.80 6.67 -4.81
C LYS A 130 -20.68 5.87 -6.10
N ALA A 131 -19.63 5.08 -6.23
CA ALA A 131 -19.43 4.17 -7.35
C ALA A 131 -20.26 2.89 -7.25
N GLY A 132 -20.93 2.66 -6.12
CA GLY A 132 -21.77 1.50 -5.89
C GLY A 132 -21.01 0.21 -5.54
N LEU A 133 -19.80 0.33 -4.99
CA LEU A 133 -19.09 -0.79 -4.37
C LEU A 133 -19.91 -1.31 -3.18
N ARG A 134 -19.80 -2.60 -2.89
CA ARG A 134 -20.54 -3.27 -1.83
C ARG A 134 -19.61 -4.13 -0.98
N GLU A 135 -20.00 -4.39 0.25
CA GLU A 135 -19.36 -5.40 1.08
C GLU A 135 -19.40 -6.77 0.38
N TYR A 136 -18.32 -7.52 0.43
CA TYR A 136 -18.05 -8.77 -0.27
C TYR A 136 -17.78 -8.68 -1.78
N ASP A 137 -17.70 -7.48 -2.36
CA ASP A 137 -17.09 -7.31 -3.68
C ASP A 137 -15.60 -7.63 -3.60
N ILE A 138 -15.05 -8.21 -4.67
CA ILE A 138 -13.61 -8.43 -4.82
C ILE A 138 -13.12 -7.52 -5.94
N ILE A 139 -12.30 -6.53 -5.62
CA ILE A 139 -11.64 -5.70 -6.64
C ILE A 139 -10.48 -6.52 -7.20
N LEU A 140 -10.57 -6.87 -8.47
CA LEU A 140 -9.55 -7.69 -9.16
C LEU A 140 -8.44 -6.82 -9.73
N GLU A 141 -8.82 -5.67 -10.36
CA GLU A 141 -7.91 -4.80 -11.07
C GLU A 141 -8.27 -3.32 -10.87
N VAL A 142 -7.25 -2.46 -11.02
CA VAL A 142 -7.38 -1.01 -11.10
C VAL A 142 -6.70 -0.55 -12.39
N ASP A 143 -7.44 0.09 -13.32
CA ASP A 143 -6.95 0.52 -14.63
C ASP A 143 -6.24 -0.61 -15.42
N GLY A 144 -6.73 -1.85 -15.32
CA GLY A 144 -6.14 -3.04 -15.94
C GLY A 144 -4.93 -3.62 -15.18
N GLU A 145 -4.51 -3.04 -14.07
CA GLU A 145 -3.44 -3.56 -13.23
C GLU A 145 -4.00 -4.49 -12.14
N LYS A 146 -3.51 -5.73 -12.14
CA LYS A 146 -3.97 -6.80 -11.26
C LYS A 146 -3.52 -6.58 -9.81
N ILE A 147 -4.45 -6.80 -8.87
CA ILE A 147 -4.16 -6.72 -7.44
C ILE A 147 -3.67 -8.07 -6.94
N THR A 148 -2.47 -8.12 -6.35
CA THR A 148 -1.84 -9.32 -5.78
C THR A 148 -1.27 -9.04 -4.39
N GLU A 149 -0.65 -10.06 -3.74
CA GLU A 149 0.07 -9.85 -2.48
C GLU A 149 1.33 -9.00 -2.67
N GLU A 150 1.99 -9.08 -3.83
CA GLU A 150 3.19 -8.31 -4.18
C GLU A 150 2.82 -6.89 -4.61
N ARG A 151 1.67 -6.73 -5.27
CA ARG A 151 1.16 -5.46 -5.79
C ARG A 151 -0.25 -5.22 -5.27
N THR A 152 -0.34 -4.63 -4.09
CA THR A 152 -1.61 -4.46 -3.39
C THR A 152 -2.41 -3.26 -3.92
N LEU A 153 -3.70 -3.23 -3.61
CA LEU A 153 -4.56 -2.08 -3.90
C LEU A 153 -3.98 -0.77 -3.35
N ALA A 154 -3.40 -0.79 -2.14
CA ALA A 154 -2.76 0.38 -1.55
C ALA A 154 -1.55 0.86 -2.36
N ASP A 155 -0.73 -0.08 -2.87
CA ASP A 155 0.43 0.25 -3.70
C ASP A 155 -0.02 0.92 -5.00
N ILE A 156 -1.02 0.35 -5.69
CA ILE A 156 -1.57 0.89 -6.94
C ILE A 156 -2.19 2.28 -6.70
N LEU A 157 -3.03 2.41 -5.67
CA LEU A 157 -3.65 3.69 -5.36
C LEU A 157 -2.64 4.77 -4.97
N SER A 158 -1.52 4.41 -4.33
CA SER A 158 -0.47 5.37 -3.94
C SER A 158 0.18 6.09 -5.13
N GLU A 159 0.09 5.51 -6.33
CA GLU A 159 0.62 6.09 -7.58
C GLU A 159 -0.39 6.97 -8.30
N LYS A 160 -1.65 6.91 -7.92
CA LYS A 160 -2.73 7.74 -8.48
C LYS A 160 -2.74 9.13 -7.84
N LYS A 161 -3.47 10.04 -8.47
CA LYS A 161 -3.68 11.38 -7.93
C LYS A 161 -5.06 11.47 -7.26
N ALA A 162 -5.17 12.34 -6.27
CA ALA A 162 -6.47 12.78 -5.80
C ALA A 162 -7.24 13.42 -6.98
N ASP A 163 -8.57 13.25 -7.00
CA ASP A 163 -9.48 13.66 -8.09
C ASP A 163 -9.32 12.91 -9.42
N GLN A 164 -8.39 11.96 -9.53
CA GLN A 164 -8.26 11.09 -10.69
C GLN A 164 -9.46 10.13 -10.77
N GLU A 165 -9.99 9.94 -11.98
CA GLU A 165 -10.92 8.84 -12.29
C GLU A 165 -10.11 7.59 -12.60
N ILE A 166 -10.50 6.47 -11.99
CA ILE A 166 -9.93 5.12 -12.19
C ILE A 166 -11.04 4.14 -12.58
N GLU A 167 -10.71 3.10 -13.33
CA GLU A 167 -11.58 1.98 -13.62
C GLU A 167 -11.24 0.80 -12.71
N LEU A 168 -12.26 0.24 -12.04
CA LEU A 168 -12.12 -0.97 -11.23
C LEU A 168 -12.78 -2.14 -11.94
N LEU A 169 -12.07 -3.27 -12.08
CA LEU A 169 -12.68 -4.55 -12.40
C LEU A 169 -13.06 -5.23 -11.09
N VAL A 170 -14.33 -5.51 -10.90
CA VAL A 170 -14.89 -6.01 -9.64
C VAL A 170 -15.64 -7.30 -9.88
N LEU A 171 -15.35 -8.32 -9.10
CA LEU A 171 -16.13 -9.54 -9.05
C LEU A 171 -17.19 -9.42 -7.95
N ARG A 172 -18.46 -9.43 -8.35
CA ARG A 172 -19.64 -9.41 -7.48
C ARG A 172 -20.38 -10.72 -7.59
N GLY A 173 -20.23 -11.57 -6.58
CA GLY A 173 -20.76 -12.93 -6.66
C GLY A 173 -20.05 -13.76 -7.74
N LYS A 174 -20.65 -13.90 -8.91
CA LYS A 174 -20.07 -14.62 -10.07
C LYS A 174 -19.91 -13.74 -11.31
N GLU A 175 -20.27 -12.48 -11.22
CA GLU A 175 -20.25 -11.55 -12.33
C GLU A 175 -19.11 -10.55 -12.21
N GLU A 176 -18.38 -10.34 -13.29
CA GLU A 176 -17.41 -9.27 -13.41
C GLU A 176 -18.10 -7.99 -13.87
N ILE A 177 -17.90 -6.92 -13.14
CA ILE A 177 -18.44 -5.60 -13.46
C ILE A 177 -17.32 -4.56 -13.50
N LYS A 178 -17.45 -3.56 -14.35
CA LYS A 178 -16.54 -2.42 -14.40
C LYS A 178 -17.19 -1.22 -13.74
N LEU A 179 -16.47 -0.60 -12.81
CA LEU A 179 -16.92 0.59 -12.11
C LEU A 179 -15.90 1.72 -12.30
N LYS A 180 -16.39 2.90 -12.67
CA LYS A 180 -15.57 4.12 -12.69
C LYS A 180 -15.68 4.82 -11.35
N VAL A 181 -14.57 5.20 -10.79
CA VAL A 181 -14.49 5.82 -9.48
C VAL A 181 -13.59 7.04 -9.54
N LYS A 182 -14.14 8.20 -9.19
CA LYS A 182 -13.34 9.41 -9.00
C LYS A 182 -12.81 9.43 -7.57
N LEU A 183 -11.48 9.24 -7.40
CA LEU A 183 -10.82 9.29 -6.10
C LEU A 183 -11.01 10.67 -5.47
N LYS A 184 -11.01 10.73 -4.15
CA LYS A 184 -10.95 11.97 -3.38
C LYS A 184 -9.61 12.13 -2.71
N GLU A 185 -9.33 13.31 -2.22
CA GLU A 185 -8.27 13.53 -1.24
C GLU A 185 -8.71 12.96 0.11
N LYS A 186 -7.80 12.29 0.81
CA LYS A 186 -8.03 11.83 2.18
C LYS A 186 -7.85 13.02 3.12
N ASP A 187 -8.90 13.35 3.85
CA ASP A 187 -8.87 14.35 4.93
C ASP A 187 -7.95 13.91 6.10
#